data_5716042bb994e2eee745bdca8e72303a
#
_entry.id   5716042bb994e2eee745bdca8e72303a
#
_cell.length_a   1.000
_cell.length_b   1.000
_cell.length_c   1.000
_cell.angle_alpha   90.00
_cell.angle_beta   90.00
_cell.angle_gamma   90.00
#
_symmetry.space_group_name_H-M   'P 1'
#
loop_
_entity.id
_entity.type
_entity.pdbx_description
1 polymer ?
#
loop_
_entity_poly.entity_id
_entity_poly.type
_entity_poly.pdbx_seq_one_letter_code
_entity_poly.pdbx_strand_id
1 'polypeptide(L)'
;GGAAPVLIAGPCVLESAELAFGVAEFLSSLAARLSVPVIFKGSYDKANRSSVRSYRGPGEREGLRILAEVKSRCGLPVTTDVHEPRQAGSAAKVVDLLQIPAFLCRQTDLLVAAGETGLPVNVKKGQFMAPWDMANVVEKVAAAGNRAVFVTERGTTFGYNNLVVDFRGIPAIREKICPVVFDATHSVQLPGGAGTVSSGDRRFIAPLACAAMAAGADGVFLEIHPDPERALSDGPNSLPLRDVEPLVRSLLAIRAAVPGPGTAGEGAEGVRPGARDLGRSGSATAGKGDQGDGT
;
A
#
# COMPACT_ATOMS: atom_id res chain seq x y z
N GLY A 1 -9.40 -11.21 21.05
CA GLY A 1 -9.61 -10.63 19.74
C GLY A 1 -8.45 -9.73 19.37
N GLY A 2 -7.98 -9.81 18.14
CA GLY A 2 -6.92 -8.92 17.64
C GLY A 2 -7.39 -7.46 17.60
N ALA A 3 -6.47 -6.51 17.55
CA ALA A 3 -6.78 -5.10 17.38
C ALA A 3 -7.64 -4.88 16.11
N ALA A 4 -8.49 -3.84 16.14
CA ALA A 4 -9.30 -3.46 14.99
C ALA A 4 -8.38 -3.16 13.79
N PRO A 5 -8.76 -3.58 12.55
CA PRO A 5 -7.97 -3.29 11.37
C PRO A 5 -7.96 -1.78 11.09
N VAL A 6 -6.84 -1.25 10.60
CA VAL A 6 -6.78 0.13 10.15
C VAL A 6 -7.50 0.30 8.81
N LEU A 7 -8.30 1.33 8.66
CA LEU A 7 -8.89 1.75 7.40
C LEU A 7 -8.14 2.99 6.87
N ILE A 8 -7.47 2.86 5.73
CA ILE A 8 -6.90 4.00 5.00
C ILE A 8 -7.87 4.29 3.86
N ALA A 9 -8.58 5.40 3.90
CA ALA A 9 -9.62 5.68 2.93
C ALA A 9 -9.72 7.17 2.56
N GLY A 10 -10.20 7.44 1.35
CA GLY A 10 -10.44 8.80 0.86
C GLY A 10 -10.53 8.85 -0.66
N PRO A 11 -10.61 10.04 -1.26
CA PRO A 11 -10.68 10.16 -2.72
C PRO A 11 -9.34 9.74 -3.36
N CYS A 12 -9.40 9.27 -4.59
CA CYS A 12 -8.21 8.93 -5.37
C CYS A 12 -7.26 10.12 -5.46
N VAL A 13 -7.80 11.28 -5.79
CA VAL A 13 -7.12 12.56 -5.89
C VAL A 13 -7.97 13.64 -5.21
N LEU A 14 -7.34 14.66 -4.66
CA LEU A 14 -8.04 15.82 -4.14
C LEU A 14 -8.60 16.63 -5.32
N GLU A 15 -9.90 16.55 -5.54
CA GLU A 15 -10.59 17.22 -6.65
C GLU A 15 -11.00 18.64 -6.25
N SER A 16 -11.51 18.79 -5.04
CA SER A 16 -11.81 20.07 -4.41
C SER A 16 -11.75 19.95 -2.87
N ALA A 17 -11.67 21.08 -2.19
CA ALA A 17 -11.73 21.12 -0.74
C ALA A 17 -13.09 20.61 -0.21
N GLU A 18 -14.19 20.98 -0.84
CA GLU A 18 -15.56 20.58 -0.46
C GLU A 18 -15.72 19.07 -0.51
N LEU A 19 -15.26 18.43 -1.61
CA LEU A 19 -15.30 16.97 -1.75
C LEU A 19 -14.46 16.30 -0.67
N ALA A 20 -13.25 16.81 -0.44
CA ALA A 20 -12.34 16.26 0.58
C ALA A 20 -12.97 16.35 1.98
N PHE A 21 -13.60 17.48 2.34
CA PHE A 21 -14.27 17.64 3.62
C PHE A 21 -15.48 16.73 3.77
N GLY A 22 -16.36 16.65 2.76
CA GLY A 22 -17.52 15.77 2.82
C GLY A 22 -17.14 14.29 3.00
N VAL A 23 -16.10 13.83 2.31
CA VAL A 23 -15.56 12.47 2.48
C VAL A 23 -14.93 12.29 3.87
N ALA A 24 -14.18 13.29 4.37
CA ALA A 24 -13.54 13.21 5.67
C ALA A 24 -14.54 13.22 6.84
N GLU A 25 -15.60 14.01 6.76
CA GLU A 25 -16.71 14.03 7.73
C GLU A 25 -17.45 12.68 7.76
N PHE A 26 -17.73 12.10 6.59
CA PHE A 26 -18.28 10.74 6.50
C PHE A 26 -17.37 9.73 7.21
N LEU A 27 -16.06 9.76 6.93
CA LEU A 27 -15.08 8.84 7.52
C LEU A 27 -14.91 9.04 9.03
N SER A 28 -14.89 10.28 9.52
CA SER A 28 -14.83 10.59 10.96
C SER A 28 -16.05 10.05 11.69
N SER A 29 -17.24 10.25 11.13
CA SER A 29 -18.49 9.69 11.66
C SER A 29 -18.47 8.16 11.65
N LEU A 30 -18.00 7.52 10.56
CA LEU A 30 -17.86 6.07 10.46
C LEU A 30 -16.88 5.52 11.53
N ALA A 31 -15.73 6.18 11.69
CA ALA A 31 -14.73 5.79 12.68
C ALA A 31 -15.31 5.76 14.10
N ALA A 32 -16.06 6.80 14.45
CA ALA A 32 -16.72 6.90 15.77
C ALA A 32 -17.79 5.80 15.98
N ARG A 33 -18.67 5.60 14.97
CA ARG A 33 -19.77 4.61 15.09
C ARG A 33 -19.27 3.17 15.14
N LEU A 34 -18.20 2.84 14.42
CA LEU A 34 -17.69 1.46 14.32
C LEU A 34 -16.47 1.20 15.21
N SER A 35 -15.96 2.24 15.91
CA SER A 35 -14.74 2.16 16.71
C SER A 35 -13.56 1.59 15.90
N VAL A 36 -13.39 2.03 14.64
CA VAL A 36 -12.34 1.61 13.73
C VAL A 36 -11.34 2.74 13.51
N PRO A 37 -10.02 2.49 13.61
CA PRO A 37 -9.01 3.50 13.30
C PRO A 37 -9.05 3.84 11.80
N VAL A 38 -9.18 5.12 11.48
CA VAL A 38 -9.26 5.63 10.10
C VAL A 38 -8.14 6.64 9.86
N ILE A 39 -7.47 6.51 8.71
CA ILE A 39 -6.53 7.50 8.18
C ILE A 39 -7.15 8.03 6.88
N PHE A 40 -7.37 9.35 6.81
CA PHE A 40 -7.85 9.98 5.58
C PHE A 40 -6.73 10.02 4.54
N LYS A 41 -7.00 9.54 3.34
CA LYS A 41 -6.06 9.56 2.22
C LYS A 41 -6.55 10.51 1.12
N GLY A 42 -5.67 11.37 0.62
CA GLY A 42 -5.92 12.15 -0.57
C GLY A 42 -4.62 12.47 -1.30
N SER A 43 -4.50 12.10 -2.58
CA SER A 43 -3.31 12.46 -3.38
C SER A 43 -3.43 13.90 -3.86
N TYR A 44 -2.39 14.70 -3.67
CA TYR A 44 -2.33 16.05 -4.23
C TYR A 44 -1.83 16.07 -5.69
N ASP A 45 -1.21 15.00 -6.12
CA ASP A 45 -0.76 14.79 -7.50
C ASP A 45 -0.85 13.31 -7.89
N LYS A 46 -1.30 13.05 -9.09
CA LYS A 46 -1.28 11.75 -9.76
C LYS A 46 -0.19 11.78 -10.84
N ALA A 47 1.08 11.66 -10.43
CA ALA A 47 2.24 11.81 -11.29
C ALA A 47 2.36 10.73 -12.38
N ASN A 48 1.67 9.59 -12.24
CA ASN A 48 1.76 8.42 -13.12
C ASN A 48 0.56 8.24 -14.07
N ARG A 49 -0.14 9.33 -14.43
CA ARG A 49 -1.29 9.25 -15.36
C ARG A 49 -0.88 8.73 -16.73
N SER A 50 -1.74 7.91 -17.34
CA SER A 50 -1.53 7.36 -18.70
C SER A 50 -1.55 8.45 -19.77
N SER A 51 -2.32 9.52 -19.61
CA SER A 51 -2.36 10.65 -20.54
C SER A 51 -1.85 11.92 -19.86
N VAL A 52 -1.03 12.69 -20.58
CA VAL A 52 -0.55 14.00 -20.14
C VAL A 52 -1.68 15.02 -19.93
N ARG A 53 -2.85 14.78 -20.55
CA ARG A 53 -4.04 15.64 -20.44
C ARG A 53 -4.97 15.27 -19.30
N SER A 54 -4.70 14.17 -18.60
CA SER A 54 -5.53 13.74 -17.46
C SER A 54 -5.36 14.69 -16.28
N TYR A 55 -6.44 14.86 -15.51
CA TYR A 55 -6.37 15.61 -14.26
C TYR A 55 -5.39 14.98 -13.29
N ARG A 56 -4.48 15.78 -12.75
CA ARG A 56 -3.42 15.32 -11.85
C ARG A 56 -3.67 15.64 -10.38
N GLY A 57 -4.48 16.63 -10.10
CA GLY A 57 -4.72 17.12 -8.73
C GLY A 57 -4.44 18.62 -8.60
N PRO A 58 -4.63 19.19 -7.39
CA PRO A 58 -4.44 20.61 -7.12
C PRO A 58 -2.96 21.02 -7.01
N GLY A 59 -2.05 20.04 -6.99
CA GLY A 59 -0.63 20.26 -6.73
C GLY A 59 -0.29 20.30 -5.24
N GLU A 60 1.03 20.23 -4.95
CA GLU A 60 1.56 20.04 -3.61
C GLU A 60 1.07 21.10 -2.61
N ARG A 61 1.23 22.39 -2.93
CA ARG A 61 0.90 23.49 -2.00
C ARG A 61 -0.57 23.49 -1.60
N GLU A 62 -1.47 23.43 -2.57
CA GLU A 62 -2.91 23.46 -2.32
C GLU A 62 -3.40 22.16 -1.71
N GLY A 63 -2.89 21.02 -2.16
CA GLY A 63 -3.26 19.72 -1.60
C GLY A 63 -2.84 19.57 -0.13
N LEU A 64 -1.65 20.02 0.23
CA LEU A 64 -1.22 20.01 1.65
C LEU A 64 -2.06 20.97 2.50
N ARG A 65 -2.49 22.13 1.96
CA ARG A 65 -3.43 23.02 2.64
C ARG A 65 -4.77 22.34 2.93
N ILE A 66 -5.33 21.65 1.92
CA ILE A 66 -6.60 20.88 2.07
C ILE A 66 -6.44 19.79 3.13
N LEU A 67 -5.35 19.03 3.11
CA LEU A 67 -5.09 17.97 4.08
C LEU A 67 -4.92 18.50 5.51
N ALA A 68 -4.25 19.65 5.70
CA ALA A 68 -4.15 20.30 6.99
C ALA A 68 -5.53 20.71 7.53
N GLU A 69 -6.41 21.21 6.67
CA GLU A 69 -7.79 21.57 7.06
C GLU A 69 -8.64 20.33 7.38
N VAL A 70 -8.53 19.24 6.60
CA VAL A 70 -9.18 17.95 6.92
C VAL A 70 -8.77 17.47 8.31
N LYS A 71 -7.46 17.45 8.57
CA LYS A 71 -6.91 17.04 9.87
C LYS A 71 -7.47 17.90 11.02
N SER A 72 -7.46 19.21 10.86
CA SER A 72 -7.93 20.17 11.88
C SER A 72 -9.45 20.07 12.12
N ARG A 73 -10.26 19.93 11.04
CA ARG A 73 -11.72 19.97 11.14
C ARG A 73 -12.34 18.63 11.53
N CYS A 74 -11.80 17.54 11.00
CA CYS A 74 -12.38 16.20 11.15
C CYS A 74 -11.68 15.34 12.20
N GLY A 75 -10.52 15.79 12.73
CA GLY A 75 -9.76 15.06 13.76
C GLY A 75 -9.16 13.74 13.24
N LEU A 76 -9.07 13.54 11.93
CA LEU A 76 -8.49 12.33 11.34
C LEU A 76 -7.00 12.53 11.07
N PRO A 77 -6.15 11.53 11.33
CA PRO A 77 -4.83 11.48 10.73
C PRO A 77 -4.94 11.44 9.21
N VAL A 78 -3.97 12.05 8.52
CA VAL A 78 -4.01 12.21 7.06
C VAL A 78 -2.77 11.65 6.39
N THR A 79 -2.92 11.19 5.15
CA THR A 79 -1.82 10.70 4.30
C THR A 79 -1.95 11.17 2.86
N THR A 80 -0.81 11.29 2.19
CA THR A 80 -0.70 11.58 0.76
C THR A 80 0.49 10.87 0.13
N ASP A 81 0.48 10.77 -1.20
CA ASP A 81 1.61 10.22 -1.97
C ASP A 81 2.72 11.27 -2.10
N VAL A 82 3.98 10.82 -2.03
CA VAL A 82 5.16 11.59 -2.41
C VAL A 82 5.88 10.91 -3.57
N HIS A 83 6.37 11.68 -4.54
CA HIS A 83 6.92 11.17 -5.80
C HIS A 83 8.40 11.50 -5.98
N GLU A 84 8.89 12.51 -5.27
CA GLU A 84 10.26 12.98 -5.32
C GLU A 84 10.81 13.16 -3.90
N PRO A 85 12.14 12.94 -3.67
CA PRO A 85 12.73 13.07 -2.34
C PRO A 85 12.44 14.42 -1.66
N ARG A 86 12.46 15.52 -2.42
CA ARG A 86 12.21 16.89 -1.91
C ARG A 86 10.81 17.08 -1.31
N GLN A 87 9.83 16.28 -1.76
CA GLN A 87 8.45 16.36 -1.28
C GLN A 87 8.25 15.72 0.10
N ALA A 88 9.11 14.78 0.49
CA ALA A 88 8.97 14.08 1.77
C ALA A 88 9.00 15.05 2.95
N GLY A 89 9.96 15.97 2.97
CA GLY A 89 10.10 16.95 4.06
C GLY A 89 8.97 17.99 4.11
N SER A 90 8.43 18.42 2.96
CA SER A 90 7.29 19.36 2.92
C SER A 90 5.99 18.68 3.34
N ALA A 91 5.72 17.47 2.83
CA ALA A 91 4.55 16.70 3.19
C ALA A 91 4.54 16.33 4.69
N ALA A 92 5.69 15.95 5.25
CA ALA A 92 5.83 15.57 6.65
C ALA A 92 5.46 16.67 7.66
N LYS A 93 5.43 17.93 7.25
CA LYS A 93 4.96 19.02 8.12
C LYS A 93 3.44 19.04 8.32
N VAL A 94 2.72 18.29 7.50
CA VAL A 94 1.25 18.30 7.48
C VAL A 94 0.67 16.90 7.77
N VAL A 95 1.18 15.89 7.06
CA VAL A 95 0.62 14.53 7.14
C VAL A 95 1.14 13.75 8.34
N ASP A 96 0.42 12.69 8.71
CA ASP A 96 0.79 11.79 9.81
C ASP A 96 1.43 10.50 9.30
N LEU A 97 1.33 10.26 8.01
CA LEU A 97 1.82 9.09 7.30
C LEU A 97 2.24 9.49 5.89
N LEU A 98 3.42 9.09 5.45
CA LEU A 98 3.85 9.23 4.07
C LEU A 98 3.53 7.97 3.27
N GLN A 99 3.06 8.13 2.03
CA GLN A 99 2.83 7.02 1.11
C GLN A 99 3.79 7.07 -0.08
N ILE A 100 4.43 5.93 -0.36
CA ILE A 100 5.25 5.73 -1.56
C ILE A 100 4.42 4.96 -2.59
N PRO A 101 4.21 5.52 -3.79
CA PRO A 101 3.48 4.86 -4.87
C PRO A 101 4.12 3.55 -5.32
N ALA A 102 3.30 2.62 -5.84
CA ALA A 102 3.75 1.29 -6.23
C ALA A 102 4.87 1.31 -7.29
N PHE A 103 4.80 2.19 -8.29
CA PHE A 103 5.84 2.28 -9.32
C PHE A 103 7.17 2.79 -8.79
N LEU A 104 7.16 3.51 -7.66
CA LEU A 104 8.34 4.11 -7.04
C LEU A 104 8.87 3.32 -5.84
N CYS A 105 8.30 2.16 -5.56
CA CYS A 105 8.62 1.37 -4.36
C CYS A 105 10.09 0.91 -4.27
N ARG A 106 10.87 0.98 -5.35
CA ARG A 106 12.30 0.64 -5.36
C ARG A 106 13.24 1.84 -5.38
N GLN A 107 12.73 3.08 -5.49
CA GLN A 107 13.53 4.29 -5.59
C GLN A 107 14.24 4.59 -4.27
N THR A 108 15.55 4.33 -4.22
CA THR A 108 16.33 4.40 -2.98
C THR A 108 16.28 5.78 -2.35
N ASP A 109 16.55 6.82 -3.13
CA ASP A 109 16.61 8.21 -2.60
C ASP A 109 15.25 8.66 -2.04
N LEU A 110 14.13 8.24 -2.68
CA LEU A 110 12.78 8.55 -2.21
C LEU A 110 12.47 7.84 -0.89
N LEU A 111 12.84 6.55 -0.79
CA LEU A 111 12.61 5.75 0.42
C LEU A 111 13.44 6.26 1.60
N VAL A 112 14.69 6.61 1.36
CA VAL A 112 15.58 7.21 2.38
C VAL A 112 15.03 8.56 2.83
N ALA A 113 14.69 9.46 1.90
CA ALA A 113 14.12 10.77 2.24
C ALA A 113 12.79 10.66 3.02
N ALA A 114 11.94 9.68 2.69
CA ALA A 114 10.75 9.41 3.47
C ALA A 114 11.09 8.90 4.87
N GLY A 115 12.07 8.01 5.00
CA GLY A 115 12.58 7.50 6.27
C GLY A 115 13.13 8.61 7.19
N GLU A 116 13.92 9.52 6.63
CA GLU A 116 14.54 10.65 7.34
C GLU A 116 13.52 11.61 7.99
N THR A 117 12.27 11.61 7.52
CA THR A 117 11.21 12.42 8.13
C THR A 117 10.81 11.94 9.52
N GLY A 118 11.08 10.68 9.88
CA GLY A 118 10.66 10.04 11.13
C GLY A 118 9.17 9.67 11.19
N LEU A 119 8.36 10.05 10.19
CA LEU A 119 6.95 9.65 10.12
C LEU A 119 6.81 8.18 9.70
N PRO A 120 5.72 7.51 10.07
CA PRO A 120 5.37 6.21 9.48
C PRO A 120 5.36 6.28 7.95
N VAL A 121 5.83 5.21 7.29
CA VAL A 121 5.89 5.12 5.83
C VAL A 121 5.09 3.92 5.34
N ASN A 122 4.10 4.18 4.50
CA ASN A 122 3.38 3.17 3.75
C ASN A 122 4.03 2.99 2.38
N VAL A 123 4.56 1.81 2.08
CA VAL A 123 5.08 1.53 0.74
C VAL A 123 4.11 0.63 0.00
N LYS A 124 3.52 1.14 -1.07
CA LYS A 124 2.70 0.31 -1.98
C LYS A 124 3.59 -0.67 -2.72
N LYS A 125 3.30 -1.98 -2.62
CA LYS A 125 4.05 -3.00 -3.33
C LYS A 125 3.88 -2.83 -4.84
N GLY A 126 4.98 -2.71 -5.58
CA GLY A 126 4.95 -2.70 -7.04
C GLY A 126 4.35 -3.98 -7.61
N GLN A 127 3.60 -3.85 -8.71
CA GLN A 127 2.97 -4.98 -9.39
C GLN A 127 3.98 -6.00 -9.93
N PHE A 128 5.23 -5.58 -10.06
CA PHE A 128 6.39 -6.36 -10.53
C PHE A 128 7.21 -6.98 -9.38
N MET A 129 6.84 -6.73 -8.11
CA MET A 129 7.59 -7.17 -6.95
C MET A 129 7.06 -8.50 -6.42
N ALA A 130 7.96 -9.42 -6.10
CA ALA A 130 7.62 -10.56 -5.26
C ALA A 130 7.39 -10.10 -3.81
N PRO A 131 6.51 -10.77 -3.05
CA PRO A 131 6.23 -10.38 -1.65
C PRO A 131 7.49 -10.32 -0.77
N TRP A 132 8.38 -11.28 -0.90
CA TRP A 132 9.63 -11.35 -0.10
C TRP A 132 10.65 -10.29 -0.47
N ASP A 133 10.64 -9.76 -1.68
CA ASP A 133 11.53 -8.68 -2.11
C ASP A 133 11.21 -7.34 -1.45
N MET A 134 10.03 -7.23 -0.82
CA MET A 134 9.69 -6.05 -0.03
C MET A 134 10.56 -5.88 1.20
N ALA A 135 11.27 -6.91 1.64
CA ALA A 135 12.28 -6.80 2.70
C ALA A 135 13.36 -5.76 2.35
N ASN A 136 13.87 -5.80 1.10
CA ASN A 136 14.88 -4.84 0.64
C ASN A 136 14.34 -3.39 0.59
N VAL A 137 13.04 -3.23 0.35
CA VAL A 137 12.38 -1.92 0.34
C VAL A 137 12.27 -1.36 1.75
N VAL A 138 11.81 -2.19 2.70
CA VAL A 138 11.71 -1.83 4.12
C VAL A 138 13.08 -1.52 4.71
N GLU A 139 14.11 -2.29 4.34
CA GLU A 139 15.49 -2.05 4.78
C GLU A 139 16.00 -0.65 4.38
N LYS A 140 15.67 -0.15 3.19
CA LYS A 140 16.07 1.20 2.75
C LYS A 140 15.49 2.30 3.64
N VAL A 141 14.24 2.17 4.06
CA VAL A 141 13.62 3.11 5.02
C VAL A 141 14.26 2.95 6.40
N ALA A 142 14.51 1.71 6.82
CA ALA A 142 15.15 1.42 8.10
C ALA A 142 16.60 1.94 8.17
N ALA A 143 17.34 1.95 7.06
CA ALA A 143 18.68 2.52 6.97
C ALA A 143 18.72 4.03 7.26
N ALA A 144 17.62 4.74 7.07
CA ALA A 144 17.43 6.13 7.51
C ALA A 144 17.07 6.27 9.00
N GLY A 145 17.12 5.18 9.78
CA GLY A 145 16.77 5.17 11.21
C GLY A 145 15.28 4.99 11.51
N ASN A 146 14.43 4.83 10.51
CA ASN A 146 12.98 4.74 10.68
C ASN A 146 12.48 3.30 10.51
N ARG A 147 11.93 2.72 11.57
CA ARG A 147 11.35 1.37 11.58
C ARG A 147 9.80 1.37 11.50
N ALA A 148 9.16 2.54 11.48
CA ALA A 148 7.72 2.66 11.35
C ALA A 148 7.30 2.52 9.88
N VAL A 149 7.40 1.32 9.35
CA VAL A 149 7.11 0.99 7.94
C VAL A 149 6.08 -0.12 7.87
N PHE A 150 5.16 -0.02 6.94
CA PHE A 150 4.29 -1.12 6.53
C PHE A 150 4.13 -1.15 5.02
N VAL A 151 3.72 -2.29 4.50
CA VAL A 151 3.53 -2.53 3.07
C VAL A 151 2.04 -2.58 2.74
N THR A 152 1.67 -2.00 1.62
CA THR A 152 0.33 -2.18 1.04
C THR A 152 0.41 -3.10 -0.18
N GLU A 153 -0.18 -4.29 -0.06
CA GLU A 153 -0.39 -5.23 -1.17
C GLU A 153 -1.49 -4.68 -2.09
N ARG A 154 -1.29 -4.73 -3.42
CA ARG A 154 -2.23 -4.18 -4.40
C ARG A 154 -2.32 -4.98 -5.72
N GLY A 155 -1.92 -6.23 -5.69
CA GLY A 155 -1.90 -7.13 -6.84
C GLY A 155 -0.58 -7.12 -7.59
N THR A 156 -0.45 -8.13 -8.44
CA THR A 156 0.72 -8.40 -9.28
C THR A 156 0.27 -8.50 -10.72
N THR A 157 1.08 -7.98 -11.65
CA THR A 157 0.84 -8.10 -13.09
C THR A 157 0.75 -9.57 -13.51
N PHE A 158 -0.31 -9.93 -14.22
CA PHE A 158 -0.54 -11.27 -14.75
C PHE A 158 -0.98 -11.16 -16.22
N GLY A 159 -0.03 -11.21 -17.12
CA GLY A 159 -0.25 -10.89 -18.51
C GLY A 159 -0.36 -9.39 -18.78
N TYR A 160 -0.95 -9.01 -19.90
CA TYR A 160 -1.18 -7.62 -20.27
C TYR A 160 -2.47 -7.08 -19.64
N ASN A 161 -2.43 -5.84 -19.14
CA ASN A 161 -3.59 -5.09 -18.65
C ASN A 161 -4.42 -5.82 -17.58
N ASN A 162 -3.82 -6.74 -16.84
CA ASN A 162 -4.50 -7.52 -15.82
C ASN A 162 -3.66 -7.64 -14.55
N LEU A 163 -4.34 -7.71 -13.40
CA LEU A 163 -3.75 -7.93 -12.10
C LEU A 163 -4.41 -9.13 -11.43
N VAL A 164 -3.62 -9.86 -10.65
CA VAL A 164 -4.11 -10.88 -9.72
C VAL A 164 -3.56 -10.64 -8.33
N VAL A 165 -4.27 -11.11 -7.31
CA VAL A 165 -3.81 -11.07 -5.92
C VAL A 165 -3.43 -12.46 -5.49
N ASP A 166 -2.18 -12.65 -5.11
CA ASP A 166 -1.75 -13.84 -4.37
C ASP A 166 -1.86 -13.56 -2.87
N PHE A 167 -2.94 -14.01 -2.25
CA PHE A 167 -3.19 -13.80 -0.82
C PHE A 167 -2.14 -14.46 0.09
N ARG A 168 -1.34 -15.41 -0.40
CA ARG A 168 -0.19 -15.97 0.33
C ARG A 168 0.89 -14.91 0.58
N GLY A 169 0.93 -13.86 -0.23
CA GLY A 169 1.82 -12.71 -0.05
C GLY A 169 1.58 -11.96 1.26
N ILE A 170 0.34 -11.92 1.75
CA ILE A 170 -0.01 -11.21 2.98
C ILE A 170 0.69 -11.84 4.20
N PRO A 171 0.48 -13.12 4.54
CA PRO A 171 1.21 -13.73 5.65
C PRO A 171 2.73 -13.78 5.41
N ALA A 172 3.19 -13.96 4.17
CA ALA A 172 4.62 -13.99 3.86
C ALA A 172 5.34 -12.67 4.22
N ILE A 173 4.71 -11.51 3.94
CA ILE A 173 5.25 -10.20 4.32
C ILE A 173 5.04 -9.98 5.82
N ARG A 174 3.83 -10.23 6.32
CA ARG A 174 3.44 -9.90 7.68
C ARG A 174 4.27 -10.61 8.74
N GLU A 175 4.58 -11.90 8.56
CA GLU A 175 5.32 -12.72 9.52
C GLU A 175 6.81 -12.40 9.54
N LYS A 176 7.39 -11.93 8.42
CA LYS A 176 8.84 -11.86 8.25
C LYS A 176 9.38 -10.47 8.02
N ILE A 177 8.54 -9.51 7.63
CA ILE A 177 9.00 -8.20 7.16
C ILE A 177 8.37 -7.07 7.99
N CYS A 178 7.05 -6.85 7.84
CA CYS A 178 6.35 -5.74 8.49
C CYS A 178 4.83 -5.93 8.40
N PRO A 179 4.01 -5.10 9.10
CA PRO A 179 2.57 -5.11 8.93
C PRO A 179 2.13 -4.90 7.48
N VAL A 180 0.97 -5.48 7.11
CA VAL A 180 0.44 -5.45 5.75
C VAL A 180 -0.96 -4.88 5.70
N VAL A 181 -1.15 -3.85 4.88
CA VAL A 181 -2.45 -3.31 4.46
C VAL A 181 -2.78 -3.87 3.08
N PHE A 182 -4.05 -4.12 2.81
CA PHE A 182 -4.50 -4.56 1.50
C PHE A 182 -5.26 -3.45 0.77
N ASP A 183 -4.82 -3.09 -0.43
CA ASP A 183 -5.50 -2.14 -1.32
C ASP A 183 -6.54 -2.86 -2.17
N ALA A 184 -7.79 -2.79 -1.75
CA ALA A 184 -8.89 -3.47 -2.42
C ALA A 184 -9.32 -2.76 -3.72
N THR A 185 -9.05 -1.47 -3.85
CA THR A 185 -9.48 -0.68 -5.01
C THR A 185 -8.50 -0.74 -6.17
N HIS A 186 -7.19 -0.70 -5.89
CA HIS A 186 -6.20 -0.84 -6.96
C HIS A 186 -5.92 -2.28 -7.37
N SER A 187 -6.25 -3.27 -6.54
CA SER A 187 -6.13 -4.68 -6.90
C SER A 187 -7.10 -5.15 -7.99
N VAL A 188 -8.19 -4.41 -8.21
CA VAL A 188 -9.20 -4.69 -9.24
C VAL A 188 -9.04 -3.84 -10.50
N GLN A 189 -7.96 -3.05 -10.58
CA GLN A 189 -7.63 -2.28 -11.77
C GLN A 189 -7.31 -3.19 -12.97
N LEU A 190 -7.69 -2.71 -14.15
CA LEU A 190 -7.22 -3.19 -15.45
C LEU A 190 -6.35 -2.09 -16.05
N PRO A 191 -5.03 -2.10 -15.78
CA PRO A 191 -4.13 -1.02 -16.19
C PRO A 191 -4.17 -0.80 -17.69
N GLY A 192 -4.48 0.43 -18.16
CA GLY A 192 -4.60 0.73 -19.59
C GLY A 192 -5.76 0.04 -20.31
N GLY A 193 -6.67 -0.63 -19.59
CA GLY A 193 -7.76 -1.41 -20.18
C GLY A 193 -8.78 -0.60 -20.99
N ALA A 194 -8.80 0.73 -20.83
CA ALA A 194 -9.61 1.66 -21.62
C ALA A 194 -8.73 2.64 -22.45
N GLY A 195 -7.52 2.22 -22.85
CA GLY A 195 -6.60 3.00 -23.67
C GLY A 195 -5.90 4.11 -22.87
N THR A 196 -6.47 5.30 -22.82
CA THR A 196 -5.89 6.47 -22.14
C THR A 196 -6.20 6.55 -20.64
N VAL A 197 -7.05 5.64 -20.12
CA VAL A 197 -7.41 5.56 -18.71
C VAL A 197 -7.37 4.12 -18.23
N SER A 198 -7.09 3.92 -16.95
CA SER A 198 -7.26 2.62 -16.32
C SER A 198 -8.75 2.31 -16.19
N SER A 199 -9.10 1.06 -16.45
CA SER A 199 -10.42 0.49 -16.15
C SER A 199 -10.33 -0.36 -14.88
N GLY A 200 -11.43 -0.94 -14.45
CA GLY A 200 -11.48 -1.86 -13.32
C GLY A 200 -12.88 -2.37 -13.06
N ASP A 201 -12.98 -3.32 -12.16
CA ASP A 201 -14.26 -3.92 -11.81
C ASP A 201 -14.50 -3.84 -10.30
N ARG A 202 -15.19 -2.78 -9.85
CA ARG A 202 -15.51 -2.53 -8.44
C ARG A 202 -16.29 -3.65 -7.75
N ARG A 203 -16.96 -4.55 -8.51
CA ARG A 203 -17.69 -5.70 -7.95
C ARG A 203 -16.79 -6.62 -7.13
N PHE A 204 -15.49 -6.66 -7.44
CA PHE A 204 -14.52 -7.48 -6.75
C PHE A 204 -13.87 -6.79 -5.54
N ILE A 205 -14.11 -5.52 -5.26
CA ILE A 205 -13.53 -4.81 -4.11
C ILE A 205 -13.89 -5.51 -2.80
N ALA A 206 -15.18 -5.73 -2.54
CA ALA A 206 -15.62 -6.36 -1.30
C ALA A 206 -15.15 -7.82 -1.17
N PRO A 207 -15.28 -8.70 -2.18
CA PRO A 207 -14.75 -10.06 -2.12
C PRO A 207 -13.25 -10.10 -1.81
N LEU A 208 -12.43 -9.29 -2.49
CA LEU A 208 -10.98 -9.29 -2.29
C LEU A 208 -10.58 -8.68 -0.94
N ALA A 209 -11.26 -7.63 -0.48
CA ALA A 209 -11.04 -7.06 0.84
C ALA A 209 -11.33 -8.07 1.96
N CYS A 210 -12.44 -8.81 1.85
CA CYS A 210 -12.82 -9.87 2.79
C CYS A 210 -11.79 -11.02 2.79
N ALA A 211 -11.35 -11.46 1.61
CA ALA A 211 -10.32 -12.49 1.48
C ALA A 211 -8.98 -12.05 2.07
N ALA A 212 -8.55 -10.80 1.85
CA ALA A 212 -7.35 -10.25 2.44
C ALA A 212 -7.42 -10.17 3.97
N MET A 213 -8.57 -9.78 4.51
CA MET A 213 -8.79 -9.77 5.95
C MET A 213 -8.73 -11.18 6.54
N ALA A 214 -9.32 -12.17 5.88
CA ALA A 214 -9.22 -13.57 6.25
C ALA A 214 -7.79 -14.11 6.15
N ALA A 215 -6.99 -13.64 5.17
CA ALA A 215 -5.58 -13.97 5.04
C ALA A 215 -4.68 -13.27 6.07
N GLY A 216 -5.23 -12.40 6.93
CA GLY A 216 -4.52 -11.79 8.05
C GLY A 216 -3.99 -10.38 7.80
N ALA A 217 -4.50 -9.65 6.81
CA ALA A 217 -4.14 -8.25 6.60
C ALA A 217 -4.41 -7.41 7.87
N ASP A 218 -3.51 -6.46 8.19
CA ASP A 218 -3.62 -5.58 9.36
C ASP A 218 -4.57 -4.40 9.13
N GLY A 219 -4.92 -4.15 7.87
CA GLY A 219 -5.85 -3.10 7.48
C GLY A 219 -6.23 -3.19 6.00
N VAL A 220 -7.12 -2.27 5.59
CA VAL A 220 -7.59 -2.16 4.21
C VAL A 220 -7.44 -0.72 3.74
N PHE A 221 -7.00 -0.57 2.49
CA PHE A 221 -6.95 0.69 1.78
C PHE A 221 -8.10 0.73 0.76
N LEU A 222 -8.86 1.84 0.75
CA LEU A 222 -10.00 2.05 -0.14
C LEU A 222 -9.96 3.45 -0.77
N GLU A 223 -10.05 3.54 -2.08
CA GLU A 223 -10.46 4.78 -2.71
C GLU A 223 -11.98 4.85 -2.76
N ILE A 224 -12.53 5.96 -2.27
CA ILE A 224 -13.97 6.16 -2.09
C ILE A 224 -14.40 7.49 -2.69
N HIS A 225 -15.62 7.54 -3.20
CA HIS A 225 -16.13 8.76 -3.81
C HIS A 225 -17.66 8.86 -3.61
N PRO A 226 -18.24 10.05 -3.39
CA PRO A 226 -19.70 10.21 -3.27
C PRO A 226 -20.43 9.80 -4.56
N ASP A 227 -19.84 10.09 -5.72
CA ASP A 227 -20.34 9.72 -7.04
C ASP A 227 -19.18 9.25 -7.94
N PRO A 228 -18.81 7.96 -7.91
CA PRO A 228 -17.67 7.43 -8.67
C PRO A 228 -17.73 7.66 -10.19
N GLU A 229 -18.92 7.80 -10.75
CA GLU A 229 -19.08 8.05 -12.21
C GLU A 229 -18.60 9.45 -12.60
N ARG A 230 -18.53 10.38 -11.64
CA ARG A 230 -18.07 11.76 -11.84
C ARG A 230 -16.63 11.98 -11.35
N ALA A 231 -15.99 10.95 -10.77
CA ALA A 231 -14.64 11.07 -10.26
C ALA A 231 -13.63 11.41 -11.37
N LEU A 232 -12.74 12.35 -11.09
CA LEU A 232 -11.70 12.81 -12.05
C LEU A 232 -10.53 11.82 -12.15
N SER A 233 -10.46 10.84 -11.24
CA SER A 233 -9.46 9.77 -11.22
C SER A 233 -10.05 8.48 -10.69
N ASP A 234 -9.73 7.35 -11.32
CA ASP A 234 -10.02 5.98 -10.91
C ASP A 234 -11.50 5.70 -10.54
N GLY A 235 -12.43 6.41 -11.16
CA GLY A 235 -13.88 6.25 -10.95
C GLY A 235 -14.35 4.79 -11.03
N PRO A 236 -13.98 4.00 -12.06
CA PRO A 236 -14.37 2.58 -12.16
C PRO A 236 -13.95 1.72 -10.97
N ASN A 237 -12.89 2.12 -10.25
CA ASN A 237 -12.38 1.38 -9.09
C ASN A 237 -12.78 2.02 -7.76
N SER A 238 -13.32 3.23 -7.75
CA SER A 238 -13.72 3.88 -6.52
C SER A 238 -15.00 3.26 -5.95
N LEU A 239 -15.01 3.06 -4.62
CA LEU A 239 -16.18 2.55 -3.91
C LEU A 239 -17.13 3.71 -3.58
N PRO A 240 -18.44 3.62 -3.87
CA PRO A 240 -19.41 4.61 -3.44
C PRO A 240 -19.48 4.69 -1.90
N LEU A 241 -19.67 5.89 -1.33
CA LEU A 241 -19.75 6.07 0.13
C LEU A 241 -20.78 5.18 0.81
N ARG A 242 -21.92 4.93 0.16
CA ARG A 242 -22.99 4.06 0.67
C ARG A 242 -22.55 2.61 0.92
N ASP A 243 -21.51 2.14 0.20
CA ASP A 243 -21.04 0.76 0.27
C ASP A 243 -19.87 0.58 1.27
N VAL A 244 -19.33 1.68 1.80
CA VAL A 244 -18.17 1.64 2.71
C VAL A 244 -18.53 1.03 4.06
N GLU A 245 -19.60 1.50 4.72
CA GLU A 245 -19.97 1.00 6.05
C GLU A 245 -20.34 -0.49 6.03
N PRO A 246 -21.17 -1.01 5.10
CA PRO A 246 -21.43 -2.45 4.97
C PRO A 246 -20.14 -3.27 4.81
N LEU A 247 -19.21 -2.80 3.99
CA LEU A 247 -17.92 -3.48 3.81
C LEU A 247 -17.12 -3.48 5.12
N VAL A 248 -16.95 -2.34 5.78
CA VAL A 248 -16.18 -2.25 7.04
C VAL A 248 -16.77 -3.16 8.12
N ARG A 249 -18.11 -3.26 8.24
CA ARG A 249 -18.75 -4.20 9.15
C ARG A 249 -18.40 -5.65 8.84
N SER A 250 -18.38 -6.04 7.57
CA SER A 250 -17.95 -7.38 7.15
C SER A 250 -16.48 -7.64 7.51
N LEU A 251 -15.58 -6.66 7.29
CA LEU A 251 -14.16 -6.78 7.63
C LEU A 251 -13.96 -6.95 9.13
N LEU A 252 -14.71 -6.22 9.98
CA LEU A 252 -14.66 -6.35 11.43
C LEU A 252 -15.14 -7.73 11.89
N ALA A 253 -16.23 -8.26 11.30
CA ALA A 253 -16.73 -9.59 11.60
C ALA A 253 -15.71 -10.68 11.23
N ILE A 254 -15.08 -10.59 10.05
CA ILE A 254 -14.02 -11.51 9.64
C ILE A 254 -12.83 -11.42 10.60
N ARG A 255 -12.37 -10.21 10.95
CA ARG A 255 -11.28 -10.03 11.90
C ARG A 255 -11.56 -10.67 13.26
N ALA A 256 -12.79 -10.59 13.73
CA ALA A 256 -13.21 -11.23 14.99
C ALA A 256 -13.24 -12.76 14.91
N ALA A 257 -13.52 -13.32 13.73
CA ALA A 257 -13.60 -14.77 13.49
C ALA A 257 -12.25 -15.42 13.20
N VAL A 258 -11.28 -14.67 12.64
CA VAL A 258 -9.94 -15.20 12.33
C VAL A 258 -9.05 -15.13 13.57
N PRO A 259 -8.36 -16.22 13.97
CA PRO A 259 -7.40 -16.21 15.06
C PRO A 259 -6.31 -15.15 14.83
N GLY A 260 -5.98 -14.39 15.87
CA GLY A 260 -4.86 -13.46 15.80
C GLY A 260 -3.53 -14.20 15.58
N PRO A 261 -2.47 -13.52 15.11
CA PRO A 261 -1.15 -14.12 15.02
C PRO A 261 -0.72 -14.59 16.41
N GLY A 262 -0.35 -15.85 16.53
CA GLY A 262 0.05 -16.49 17.80
C GLY A 262 -0.99 -17.36 18.47
N THR A 263 -2.23 -17.49 17.95
CA THR A 263 -3.25 -18.43 18.46
C THR A 263 -3.46 -19.65 17.54
N ALA A 264 -2.67 -19.82 16.49
CA ALA A 264 -2.60 -21.08 15.77
C ALA A 264 -1.91 -22.10 16.70
N GLY A 265 -2.68 -23.11 17.14
CA GLY A 265 -2.34 -24.03 18.21
C GLY A 265 -0.95 -24.65 18.10
N GLU A 266 -0.36 -24.91 19.25
CA GLU A 266 0.66 -25.92 19.50
C GLU A 266 0.15 -27.27 18.99
N GLY A 267 0.29 -27.57 17.70
CA GLY A 267 -0.25 -28.79 17.13
C GLY A 267 0.09 -29.09 15.68
N ALA A 268 0.76 -28.17 14.99
CA ALA A 268 1.33 -28.44 13.68
C ALA A 268 2.85 -28.48 13.81
N GLU A 269 3.41 -29.62 14.19
CA GLU A 269 4.83 -29.90 13.95
C GLU A 269 5.12 -29.68 12.47
N GLY A 270 5.83 -28.57 12.21
CA GLY A 270 6.05 -28.04 10.87
C GLY A 270 6.87 -28.97 10.02
N VAL A 271 6.37 -29.29 8.86
CA VAL A 271 7.17 -29.60 7.70
C VAL A 271 8.00 -28.32 7.41
N ARG A 272 9.25 -28.30 7.88
CA ARG A 272 10.24 -27.31 7.46
C ARG A 272 10.47 -27.52 5.97
N PRO A 273 10.21 -26.53 5.06
CA PRO A 273 10.68 -26.64 3.70
C PRO A 273 12.21 -26.69 3.78
N GLY A 274 12.79 -27.77 3.27
CA GLY A 274 14.23 -27.94 3.22
C GLY A 274 14.87 -26.73 2.55
N ALA A 275 15.76 -26.08 3.26
CA ALA A 275 16.69 -25.12 2.67
C ALA A 275 17.41 -25.86 1.53
N ARG A 276 17.18 -25.45 0.28
CA ARG A 276 18.04 -25.85 -0.81
C ARG A 276 19.37 -25.20 -0.57
N ASP A 277 20.30 -26.01 -0.06
CA ASP A 277 21.71 -25.69 0.04
C ASP A 277 22.23 -25.49 -1.39
N LEU A 278 22.37 -24.24 -1.79
CA LEU A 278 23.09 -23.88 -3.01
C LEU A 278 24.57 -24.03 -2.67
N GLY A 279 25.05 -25.27 -2.83
CA GLY A 279 26.42 -25.68 -2.61
C GLY A 279 27.39 -24.71 -3.29
N ARG A 280 28.22 -24.10 -2.50
CA ARG A 280 29.46 -23.51 -2.93
C ARG A 280 30.40 -24.65 -3.38
N SER A 281 30.42 -24.94 -4.65
CA SER A 281 31.48 -25.74 -5.29
C SER A 281 32.33 -24.82 -6.16
N GLY A 282 33.56 -24.63 -5.79
CA GLY A 282 34.49 -23.84 -6.58
C GLY A 282 35.79 -23.54 -5.82
N SER A 283 36.45 -24.55 -5.27
CA SER A 283 37.87 -24.45 -4.90
C SER A 283 38.71 -24.53 -6.16
N ALA A 284 39.19 -23.40 -6.64
CA ALA A 284 40.24 -23.39 -7.67
C ALA A 284 41.56 -23.77 -7.00
N THR A 285 42.02 -24.97 -7.28
CA THR A 285 43.38 -25.41 -6.99
C THR A 285 44.36 -24.69 -7.92
N ALA A 286 45.22 -23.89 -7.34
CA ALA A 286 46.36 -23.31 -8.02
C ALA A 286 47.39 -24.44 -8.35
N GLY A 287 47.51 -24.76 -9.63
CA GLY A 287 48.60 -25.55 -10.15
C GLY A 287 49.85 -24.72 -10.29
N LYS A 288 50.89 -25.08 -9.54
CA LYS A 288 52.28 -24.67 -9.79
C LYS A 288 52.74 -25.37 -11.06
N GLY A 289 53.08 -24.65 -12.07
CA GLY A 289 53.77 -25.11 -13.27
C GLY A 289 55.20 -24.63 -13.26
N ASP A 290 56.03 -25.56 -13.50
CA ASP A 290 57.46 -25.71 -13.48
C ASP A 290 58.19 -24.82 -14.51
N GLN A 291 59.42 -24.47 -14.12
CA GLN A 291 60.40 -23.77 -14.98
C GLN A 291 61.00 -24.78 -15.98
N GLY A 292 61.15 -24.36 -17.18
CA GLY A 292 61.93 -25.06 -18.21
C GLY A 292 62.64 -24.06 -19.11
N ASP A 293 63.95 -23.98 -18.91
CA ASP A 293 64.97 -23.33 -19.75
C ASP A 293 64.96 -23.81 -21.22
N GLY A 294 65.42 -22.93 -22.07
CA GLY A 294 66.16 -23.43 -23.25
C GLY A 294 65.97 -22.66 -24.55
N THR A 295 66.97 -21.83 -24.85
CA THR A 295 67.52 -21.30 -26.10
C THR A 295 66.71 -20.20 -26.82
#